data_d6d6fa37760112a832c450fe9f3b9193
#
_entry.id   d6d6fa37760112a832c450fe9f3b9193
#
_cell.length_a   1.000
_cell.length_b   1.000
_cell.length_c   1.000
_cell.angle_alpha   90.00
_cell.angle_beta   90.00
_cell.angle_gamma   90.00
#
_symmetry.space_group_name_H-M   'P 1'
#
loop_
_entity.id
_entity.type
_entity.pdbx_description
1 polymer ?
#
loop_
_entity_poly.entity_id
_entity_poly.type
_entity_poly.pdbx_seq_one_letter_code
_entity_poly.pdbx_strand_id
1 'polypeptide(L)'
;FTRWLVSHPEVFRKLAHAGYAQQNSLAILYRLWNSADRDLCGVDLNIALGACLIADVFTAEECIAKYGFYHDSHHHGRCYPQADSLEPWEWAVVLRGKESLEDLAWAQQFIEGKNIKPEQAGGKFTGFIPYRKKNHRGISVHAGAAFYDNKPITLQLYTEYGGVCGAVSKGAAGFLRAKGVPAYPIGQPGHCAFIWKHPKGQWLIGNNIGGWNWANGGNKLPWKGPVQIISALCAFWQGPQARESSLMYDLSFYSRNPQHVELLLQEACRANPYNYPAWARYLGIKAGGAADKKKLEYLIQFSKAMPREHNLIDYVAGHVLKINPENVNPYELYACGVSPDSTPEAEELFIRQFWKKLIADCPEVKLHAV
;
A
#
# COMPACT_ATOMS: atom_id res chain seq x y z
N PHE A 1 -14.69 -17.73 21.45
CA PHE A 1 -14.09 -16.67 20.64
C PHE A 1 -14.65 -15.30 21.01
N THR A 2 -15.96 -15.08 21.01
CA THR A 2 -16.57 -13.79 21.37
C THR A 2 -16.14 -13.31 22.77
N ARG A 3 -16.12 -14.19 23.76
CA ARG A 3 -15.60 -13.86 25.10
C ARG A 3 -14.14 -13.43 25.06
N TRP A 4 -13.31 -14.16 24.32
CA TRP A 4 -11.91 -13.82 24.13
C TRP A 4 -11.76 -12.44 23.49
N LEU A 5 -12.49 -12.14 22.40
CA LEU A 5 -12.47 -10.82 21.76
C LEU A 5 -12.86 -9.68 22.73
N VAL A 6 -13.92 -9.90 23.54
CA VAL A 6 -14.37 -8.88 24.51
C VAL A 6 -13.35 -8.65 25.62
N SER A 7 -12.63 -9.71 26.04
CA SER A 7 -11.58 -9.61 27.06
C SER A 7 -10.24 -9.11 26.51
N HIS A 8 -10.11 -8.96 25.18
CA HIS A 8 -8.88 -8.50 24.50
C HIS A 8 -9.18 -7.29 23.59
N PRO A 9 -9.53 -6.13 24.17
CA PRO A 9 -9.90 -4.93 23.38
C PRO A 9 -8.78 -4.42 22.49
N GLU A 10 -7.53 -4.78 22.78
CA GLU A 10 -6.37 -4.48 21.94
C GLU A 10 -6.46 -5.16 20.56
N VAL A 11 -7.12 -6.31 20.43
CA VAL A 11 -7.35 -6.98 19.13
C VAL A 11 -8.19 -6.10 18.22
N PHE A 12 -9.31 -5.56 18.74
CA PHE A 12 -10.15 -4.63 17.99
C PHE A 12 -9.41 -3.34 17.66
N ARG A 13 -8.66 -2.80 18.61
CA ARG A 13 -7.83 -1.62 18.38
C ARG A 13 -6.84 -1.86 17.25
N LYS A 14 -6.11 -2.96 17.27
CA LYS A 14 -5.15 -3.32 16.21
C LYS A 14 -5.80 -3.49 14.86
N LEU A 15 -6.97 -4.13 14.78
CA LEU A 15 -7.73 -4.25 13.53
C LEU A 15 -8.23 -2.89 13.03
N ALA A 16 -8.72 -2.03 13.93
CA ALA A 16 -9.17 -0.69 13.58
C ALA A 16 -8.02 0.19 13.08
N HIS A 17 -6.86 0.14 13.74
CA HIS A 17 -5.65 0.83 13.31
C HIS A 17 -5.13 0.36 11.96
N ALA A 18 -5.29 -0.92 11.66
CA ALA A 18 -4.92 -1.46 10.37
C ALA A 18 -5.86 -1.00 9.23
N GLY A 19 -7.00 -0.43 9.58
CA GLY A 19 -7.86 0.38 8.71
C GLY A 19 -8.73 -0.38 7.74
N TYR A 20 -8.62 -1.71 7.61
CA TYR A 20 -9.37 -2.41 6.56
C TYR A 20 -9.65 -3.88 6.86
N ALA A 21 -10.50 -4.13 7.85
CA ALA A 21 -11.02 -5.48 8.05
C ALA A 21 -12.12 -5.77 7.01
N GLN A 22 -11.99 -6.87 6.28
CA GLN A 22 -13.01 -7.37 5.37
C GLN A 22 -14.09 -8.12 6.13
N GLN A 23 -15.24 -8.35 5.49
CA GLN A 23 -16.33 -9.12 6.08
C GLN A 23 -15.88 -10.49 6.60
N ASN A 24 -14.94 -11.14 5.92
CA ASN A 24 -14.42 -12.47 6.28
C ASN A 24 -13.25 -12.42 7.30
N SER A 25 -12.74 -11.26 7.65
CA SER A 25 -11.55 -11.15 8.52
C SER A 25 -11.75 -11.80 9.88
N LEU A 26 -12.91 -11.60 10.51
CA LEU A 26 -13.22 -12.21 11.81
C LEU A 26 -13.41 -13.73 11.72
N ALA A 27 -13.92 -14.25 10.60
CA ALA A 27 -14.03 -15.68 10.38
C ALA A 27 -12.65 -16.34 10.24
N ILE A 28 -11.72 -15.69 9.54
CA ILE A 28 -10.33 -16.14 9.44
C ILE A 28 -9.67 -16.09 10.81
N LEU A 29 -9.81 -14.99 11.56
CA LEU A 29 -9.26 -14.85 12.91
C LEU A 29 -9.79 -15.95 13.84
N TYR A 30 -11.08 -16.27 13.77
CA TYR A 30 -11.65 -17.35 14.55
C TYR A 30 -10.99 -18.71 14.25
N ARG A 31 -10.76 -19.02 12.98
CA ARG A 31 -10.09 -20.26 12.57
C ARG A 31 -8.64 -20.31 13.07
N LEU A 32 -7.90 -19.21 12.94
CA LEU A 32 -6.52 -19.10 13.43
C LEU A 32 -6.45 -19.22 14.96
N TRP A 33 -7.32 -18.50 15.68
CA TRP A 33 -7.40 -18.59 17.13
C TRP A 33 -7.73 -20.01 17.62
N ASN A 34 -8.62 -20.71 16.93
CA ASN A 34 -8.99 -22.08 17.31
C ASN A 34 -7.86 -23.08 16.99
N SER A 35 -7.07 -22.86 15.93
CA SER A 35 -5.92 -23.71 15.58
C SER A 35 -4.69 -23.45 16.46
N ALA A 36 -4.62 -22.31 17.11
CA ALA A 36 -3.55 -21.92 18.03
C ALA A 36 -3.90 -22.21 19.50
N ASP A 37 -4.64 -23.27 19.78
CA ASP A 37 -5.10 -23.67 21.12
C ASP A 37 -5.70 -22.53 21.95
N ARG A 38 -6.28 -21.54 21.23
CA ARG A 38 -6.93 -20.34 21.77
C ARG A 38 -5.97 -19.36 22.48
N ASP A 39 -4.67 -19.43 22.19
CA ASP A 39 -3.62 -18.58 22.77
C ASP A 39 -2.88 -17.81 21.67
N LEU A 40 -3.56 -16.87 21.00
CA LEU A 40 -2.93 -15.93 20.08
C LEU A 40 -2.46 -14.69 20.85
N CYS A 41 -1.16 -14.51 20.96
CA CYS A 41 -0.57 -13.35 21.63
C CYS A 41 0.70 -12.86 20.90
N GLY A 42 1.23 -11.70 21.29
CA GLY A 42 2.50 -11.19 20.80
C GLY A 42 2.59 -11.08 19.28
N VAL A 43 3.68 -11.61 18.71
CA VAL A 43 3.94 -11.60 17.27
C VAL A 43 2.95 -12.48 16.51
N ASP A 44 2.59 -13.63 17.07
CA ASP A 44 1.65 -14.57 16.44
C ASP A 44 0.27 -13.93 16.23
N LEU A 45 -0.18 -13.15 17.21
CA LEU A 45 -1.39 -12.33 17.06
C LEU A 45 -1.23 -11.30 15.94
N ASN A 46 -0.10 -10.62 15.84
CA ASN A 46 0.12 -9.63 14.78
C ASN A 46 0.18 -10.27 13.38
N ILE A 47 0.80 -11.45 13.24
CA ILE A 47 0.78 -12.23 12.00
C ILE A 47 -0.65 -12.65 11.66
N ALA A 48 -1.41 -13.17 12.63
CA ALA A 48 -2.79 -13.61 12.45
C ALA A 48 -3.70 -12.46 12.00
N LEU A 49 -3.59 -11.31 12.67
CA LEU A 49 -4.33 -10.11 12.28
C LEU A 49 -3.93 -9.62 10.88
N GLY A 50 -2.63 -9.65 10.55
CA GLY A 50 -2.14 -9.36 9.21
C GLY A 50 -2.74 -10.29 8.14
N ALA A 51 -2.84 -11.59 8.45
CA ALA A 51 -3.47 -12.57 7.56
C ALA A 51 -4.98 -12.31 7.36
N CYS A 52 -5.68 -11.83 8.39
CA CYS A 52 -7.08 -11.42 8.27
C CYS A 52 -7.28 -10.22 7.35
N LEU A 53 -6.29 -9.32 7.26
CA LEU A 53 -6.38 -8.08 6.50
C LEU A 53 -6.13 -8.26 4.99
N ILE A 54 -5.69 -9.44 4.56
CA ILE A 54 -5.46 -9.74 3.14
C ILE A 54 -6.60 -10.54 2.49
N ALA A 55 -7.71 -10.72 3.19
CA ALA A 55 -8.89 -11.45 2.74
C ALA A 55 -9.62 -10.80 1.54
N ASP A 56 -9.23 -9.59 1.14
CA ASP A 56 -9.68 -8.91 -0.08
C ASP A 56 -8.94 -9.39 -1.35
N VAL A 57 -7.81 -10.08 -1.18
CA VAL A 57 -6.95 -10.54 -2.30
C VAL A 57 -6.85 -12.07 -2.35
N PHE A 58 -6.95 -12.72 -1.17
CA PHE A 58 -6.72 -14.16 -1.01
C PHE A 58 -7.93 -14.84 -0.40
N THR A 59 -8.11 -16.13 -0.69
CA THR A 59 -9.08 -16.98 -0.03
C THR A 59 -8.74 -17.18 1.45
N ALA A 60 -9.70 -17.64 2.25
CA ALA A 60 -9.46 -17.91 3.67
C ALA A 60 -8.37 -18.98 3.87
N GLU A 61 -8.34 -19.99 3.00
CA GLU A 61 -7.34 -21.05 3.01
C GLU A 61 -5.94 -20.50 2.73
N GLU A 62 -5.78 -19.63 1.73
CA GLU A 62 -4.51 -18.99 1.42
C GLU A 62 -4.06 -18.06 2.55
N CYS A 63 -4.98 -17.30 3.18
CA CYS A 63 -4.66 -16.46 4.34
C CYS A 63 -4.12 -17.31 5.50
N ILE A 64 -4.75 -18.45 5.80
CA ILE A 64 -4.34 -19.37 6.86
C ILE A 64 -2.98 -20.02 6.50
N ALA A 65 -2.81 -20.46 5.26
CA ALA A 65 -1.54 -21.04 4.82
C ALA A 65 -0.37 -20.04 4.91
N LYS A 66 -0.61 -18.78 4.52
CA LYS A 66 0.39 -17.70 4.67
C LYS A 66 0.69 -17.41 6.15
N TYR A 67 -0.32 -17.39 7.01
CA TYR A 67 -0.10 -17.30 8.46
C TYR A 67 0.83 -18.43 8.93
N GLY A 68 0.51 -19.69 8.63
CA GLY A 68 1.30 -20.85 9.03
C GLY A 68 2.75 -20.76 8.58
N PHE A 69 2.98 -20.35 7.33
CA PHE A 69 4.33 -20.15 6.79
C PHE A 69 5.14 -19.12 7.59
N TYR A 70 4.56 -17.95 7.87
CA TYR A 70 5.30 -16.89 8.56
C TYR A 70 5.41 -17.13 10.06
N HIS A 71 4.41 -17.74 10.68
CA HIS A 71 4.48 -18.23 12.06
C HIS A 71 5.65 -19.21 12.22
N ASP A 72 5.71 -20.25 11.38
CA ASP A 72 6.79 -21.22 11.38
C ASP A 72 8.16 -20.57 11.04
N SER A 73 8.21 -19.70 10.05
CA SER A 73 9.44 -18.97 9.70
C SER A 73 9.95 -18.09 10.84
N HIS A 74 9.06 -17.46 11.59
CA HIS A 74 9.41 -16.64 12.74
C HIS A 74 9.98 -17.49 13.88
N HIS A 75 9.28 -18.53 14.29
CA HIS A 75 9.69 -19.41 15.38
C HIS A 75 11.00 -20.18 15.10
N HIS A 76 11.34 -20.41 13.83
CA HIS A 76 12.61 -21.02 13.42
C HIS A 76 13.70 -19.98 13.08
N GLY A 77 13.52 -18.69 13.40
CA GLY A 77 14.53 -17.66 13.17
C GLY A 77 14.83 -17.38 11.70
N ARG A 78 13.92 -17.74 10.79
CA ARG A 78 14.07 -17.48 9.34
C ARG A 78 13.68 -16.05 8.95
N CYS A 79 12.92 -15.35 9.79
CA CYS A 79 12.64 -13.92 9.64
C CYS A 79 13.80 -13.06 10.19
N TYR A 80 13.90 -11.83 9.72
CA TYR A 80 14.80 -10.86 10.35
C TYR A 80 14.22 -10.35 11.68
N PRO A 81 15.08 -9.90 12.64
CA PRO A 81 14.63 -9.53 13.99
C PRO A 81 13.57 -8.41 14.03
N GLN A 82 13.53 -7.50 13.04
CA GLN A 82 12.50 -6.46 13.00
C GLN A 82 11.08 -7.01 12.84
N ALA A 83 10.91 -8.27 12.44
CA ALA A 83 9.62 -8.94 12.38
C ALA A 83 8.90 -8.96 13.73
N ASP A 84 9.65 -8.99 14.85
CA ASP A 84 9.12 -9.01 16.22
C ASP A 84 8.31 -7.75 16.56
N SER A 85 8.63 -6.63 15.92
CA SER A 85 8.03 -5.32 16.19
C SER A 85 7.01 -4.87 15.14
N LEU A 86 6.64 -5.74 14.20
CA LEU A 86 5.69 -5.39 13.16
C LEU A 86 4.27 -5.32 13.69
N GLU A 87 3.58 -4.25 13.34
CA GLU A 87 2.14 -4.09 13.55
C GLU A 87 1.34 -4.95 12.54
N PRO A 88 0.06 -5.28 12.83
CA PRO A 88 -0.75 -6.10 11.94
C PRO A 88 -0.84 -5.61 10.49
N TRP A 89 -0.94 -4.29 10.25
CA TRP A 89 -0.97 -3.74 8.90
C TRP A 89 0.36 -3.93 8.16
N GLU A 90 1.48 -3.93 8.88
CA GLU A 90 2.80 -4.19 8.31
C GLU A 90 2.96 -5.67 7.94
N TRP A 91 2.46 -6.55 8.79
CA TRP A 91 2.34 -7.98 8.45
C TRP A 91 1.42 -8.19 7.25
N ALA A 92 0.33 -7.44 7.12
CA ALA A 92 -0.49 -7.51 5.92
C ALA A 92 0.29 -7.12 4.65
N VAL A 93 1.23 -6.18 4.71
CA VAL A 93 2.13 -5.86 3.58
C VAL A 93 3.05 -7.03 3.25
N VAL A 94 3.61 -7.72 4.27
CA VAL A 94 4.42 -8.93 4.07
C VAL A 94 3.61 -10.04 3.40
N LEU A 95 2.45 -10.36 3.97
CA LEU A 95 1.58 -11.47 3.57
C LEU A 95 0.91 -11.25 2.20
N ARG A 96 0.76 -9.99 1.77
CA ARG A 96 0.10 -9.62 0.51
C ARG A 96 0.93 -9.91 -0.74
N GLY A 97 2.16 -10.37 -0.58
CA GLY A 97 2.98 -10.84 -1.69
C GLY A 97 2.28 -11.93 -2.50
N LYS A 98 2.48 -11.92 -3.82
CA LYS A 98 1.91 -12.90 -4.74
C LYS A 98 2.79 -14.13 -4.91
N GLU A 99 3.92 -14.17 -4.25
CA GLU A 99 4.83 -15.31 -4.23
C GLU A 99 4.10 -16.53 -3.63
N SER A 100 4.32 -17.71 -4.20
CA SER A 100 3.87 -18.96 -3.57
C SER A 100 4.68 -19.25 -2.31
N LEU A 101 4.17 -20.10 -1.44
CA LEU A 101 4.89 -20.47 -0.21
C LEU A 101 6.20 -21.23 -0.54
N GLU A 102 6.20 -22.02 -1.61
CA GLU A 102 7.38 -22.71 -2.11
C GLU A 102 8.45 -21.72 -2.61
N ASP A 103 8.02 -20.65 -3.30
CA ASP A 103 8.92 -19.61 -3.81
C ASP A 103 9.52 -18.80 -2.64
N LEU A 104 8.72 -18.50 -1.62
CA LEU A 104 9.21 -17.87 -0.40
C LEU A 104 10.19 -18.76 0.38
N ALA A 105 9.90 -20.06 0.50
CA ALA A 105 10.79 -21.03 1.14
C ALA A 105 12.12 -21.16 0.38
N TRP A 106 12.05 -21.24 -0.95
CA TRP A 106 13.23 -21.21 -1.80
C TRP A 106 14.06 -19.95 -1.57
N ALA A 107 13.41 -18.78 -1.50
CA ALA A 107 14.10 -17.52 -1.28
C ALA A 107 14.79 -17.46 0.09
N GLN A 108 14.17 -18.01 1.16
CA GLN A 108 14.79 -18.14 2.47
C GLN A 108 16.08 -18.97 2.40
N GLN A 109 16.03 -20.15 1.77
CA GLN A 109 17.20 -21.01 1.55
C GLN A 109 18.26 -20.33 0.68
N PHE A 110 17.87 -19.64 -0.38
CA PHE A 110 18.77 -18.89 -1.25
C PHE A 110 19.53 -17.78 -0.52
N ILE A 111 18.90 -17.13 0.48
CA ILE A 111 19.54 -16.09 1.31
C ILE A 111 20.41 -16.70 2.40
N GLU A 112 20.11 -17.91 2.84
CA GLU A 112 20.86 -18.60 3.90
C GLU A 112 22.34 -18.70 3.53
N GLY A 113 23.23 -18.47 4.51
CA GLY A 113 24.67 -18.48 4.30
C GLY A 113 25.27 -17.26 3.59
N LYS A 114 24.46 -16.33 3.08
CA LYS A 114 24.96 -15.11 2.43
C LYS A 114 25.33 -13.96 3.39
N ASN A 115 25.11 -14.14 4.69
CA ASN A 115 25.45 -13.16 5.75
C ASN A 115 24.96 -11.72 5.46
N ILE A 116 23.75 -11.59 4.92
CA ILE A 116 23.17 -10.28 4.61
C ILE A 116 22.51 -9.71 5.86
N LYS A 117 23.07 -8.61 6.36
CA LYS A 117 22.52 -7.90 7.51
C LYS A 117 21.19 -7.24 7.14
N PRO A 118 20.21 -7.18 8.07
CA PRO A 118 18.90 -6.56 7.81
C PRO A 118 18.99 -5.14 7.23
N GLU A 119 19.93 -4.32 7.71
CA GLU A 119 20.12 -2.94 7.25
C GLU A 119 20.56 -2.83 5.79
N GLN A 120 21.17 -3.88 5.26
CA GLN A 120 21.68 -3.93 3.90
C GLN A 120 20.72 -4.62 2.93
N ALA A 121 19.65 -5.23 3.44
CA ALA A 121 18.81 -6.15 2.69
C ALA A 121 18.24 -5.53 1.41
N GLY A 122 17.71 -4.30 1.49
CA GLY A 122 17.12 -3.63 0.32
C GLY A 122 18.10 -3.51 -0.86
N GLY A 123 19.33 -3.08 -0.60
CA GLY A 123 20.37 -2.97 -1.63
C GLY A 123 20.90 -4.33 -2.10
N LYS A 124 21.17 -5.25 -1.17
CA LYS A 124 21.72 -6.56 -1.50
C LYS A 124 20.74 -7.41 -2.31
N PHE A 125 19.45 -7.39 -1.95
CA PHE A 125 18.44 -8.16 -2.68
C PHE A 125 18.15 -7.60 -4.07
N THR A 126 18.28 -6.28 -4.25
CA THR A 126 18.30 -5.67 -5.58
C THR A 126 19.38 -6.29 -6.48
N GLY A 127 20.57 -6.53 -5.93
CA GLY A 127 21.69 -7.13 -6.64
C GLY A 127 21.52 -8.62 -7.00
N PHE A 128 20.52 -9.32 -6.45
CA PHE A 128 20.25 -10.70 -6.83
C PHE A 128 19.61 -10.83 -8.22
N ILE A 129 19.02 -9.75 -8.73
CA ILE A 129 18.28 -9.77 -9.99
C ILE A 129 19.09 -9.01 -11.04
N PRO A 130 19.69 -9.70 -12.02
CA PRO A 130 20.47 -9.05 -13.06
C PRO A 130 19.61 -8.09 -13.90
N TYR A 131 20.08 -6.86 -14.12
CA TYR A 131 19.39 -5.92 -15.00
C TYR A 131 19.62 -6.32 -16.46
N ARG A 132 18.59 -6.82 -17.15
CA ARG A 132 18.68 -7.32 -18.51
C ARG A 132 17.50 -6.86 -19.37
N LYS A 133 17.80 -6.30 -20.54
CA LYS A 133 16.79 -5.96 -21.56
C LYS A 133 16.45 -7.13 -22.47
N LYS A 134 17.34 -8.10 -22.57
CA LYS A 134 17.16 -9.36 -23.33
C LYS A 134 17.60 -10.54 -22.47
N ASN A 135 16.89 -11.67 -22.58
CA ASN A 135 17.29 -12.90 -21.94
C ASN A 135 18.45 -13.60 -22.69
N HIS A 136 18.89 -14.75 -22.21
CA HIS A 136 19.98 -15.54 -22.81
C HIS A 136 19.68 -16.02 -24.24
N ARG A 137 18.41 -16.01 -24.67
CA ARG A 137 17.99 -16.32 -26.05
C ARG A 137 17.83 -15.06 -26.91
N GLY A 138 18.18 -13.89 -26.44
CA GLY A 138 18.01 -12.63 -27.13
C GLY A 138 16.57 -12.09 -27.15
N ILE A 139 15.62 -12.73 -26.45
CA ILE A 139 14.23 -12.30 -26.37
C ILE A 139 14.15 -11.04 -25.50
N SER A 140 13.51 -10.00 -26.03
CA SER A 140 13.33 -8.73 -25.33
C SER A 140 12.41 -8.87 -24.11
N VAL A 141 12.69 -8.11 -23.04
CA VAL A 141 11.82 -8.02 -21.85
C VAL A 141 10.41 -7.51 -22.20
N HIS A 142 10.25 -6.78 -23.29
CA HIS A 142 8.94 -6.33 -23.78
C HIS A 142 8.08 -7.46 -24.36
N ALA A 143 8.65 -8.64 -24.59
CA ALA A 143 7.90 -9.82 -25.00
C ALA A 143 7.11 -10.46 -23.83
N GLY A 144 7.15 -9.88 -22.64
CA GLY A 144 6.37 -10.33 -21.48
C GLY A 144 6.73 -11.76 -21.05
N ALA A 145 5.76 -12.66 -21.03
CA ALA A 145 5.95 -14.04 -20.58
C ALA A 145 7.02 -14.80 -21.39
N ALA A 146 7.15 -14.52 -22.69
CA ALA A 146 8.15 -15.16 -23.55
C ALA A 146 9.59 -14.86 -23.11
N PHE A 147 9.85 -13.71 -22.46
CA PHE A 147 11.16 -13.42 -21.87
C PHE A 147 11.53 -14.45 -20.80
N TYR A 148 10.56 -15.01 -20.10
CA TYR A 148 10.70 -16.03 -19.06
C TYR A 148 10.33 -17.44 -19.56
N ASP A 149 10.44 -17.69 -20.86
CA ASP A 149 10.11 -18.98 -21.51
C ASP A 149 8.67 -19.44 -21.23
N ASN A 150 7.74 -18.49 -21.03
CA ASN A 150 6.35 -18.71 -20.67
C ASN A 150 6.16 -19.48 -19.34
N LYS A 151 7.19 -19.50 -18.49
CA LYS A 151 7.10 -20.10 -17.14
C LYS A 151 6.39 -19.16 -16.17
N PRO A 152 5.73 -19.67 -15.13
CA PRO A 152 5.25 -18.85 -14.01
C PRO A 152 6.41 -18.07 -13.39
N ILE A 153 6.20 -16.78 -13.15
CA ILE A 153 7.24 -15.90 -12.61
C ILE A 153 7.43 -16.19 -11.13
N THR A 154 8.66 -16.60 -10.76
CA THR A 154 9.11 -16.86 -9.39
C THR A 154 10.32 -15.98 -9.04
N LEU A 155 10.69 -15.93 -7.77
CA LEU A 155 11.92 -15.26 -7.33
C LEU A 155 13.16 -15.93 -7.90
N GLN A 156 13.15 -17.26 -7.99
CA GLN A 156 14.20 -18.03 -8.66
C GLN A 156 14.33 -17.58 -10.12
N LEU A 157 13.21 -17.48 -10.83
CA LEU A 157 13.22 -17.10 -12.25
C LEU A 157 13.76 -15.67 -12.45
N TYR A 158 13.44 -14.76 -11.52
CA TYR A 158 14.01 -13.41 -11.52
C TYR A 158 15.53 -13.43 -11.34
N THR A 159 16.09 -14.33 -10.50
CA THR A 159 17.54 -14.42 -10.33
C THR A 159 18.24 -15.00 -11.56
N GLU A 160 17.62 -15.94 -12.26
CA GLU A 160 18.16 -16.59 -13.46
C GLU A 160 18.07 -15.69 -14.69
N TYR A 161 16.89 -15.17 -14.99
CA TYR A 161 16.63 -14.42 -16.22
C TYR A 161 16.92 -12.92 -16.05
N GLY A 162 16.76 -12.39 -14.85
CA GLY A 162 16.82 -10.96 -14.60
C GLY A 162 15.58 -10.23 -15.14
N GLY A 163 15.78 -9.00 -15.56
CA GLY A 163 14.75 -8.15 -16.15
C GLY A 163 15.09 -6.67 -15.96
N VAL A 164 14.15 -5.79 -16.25
CA VAL A 164 14.30 -4.35 -16.04
C VAL A 164 13.80 -3.94 -14.65
N CYS A 165 13.66 -2.67 -14.40
CA CYS A 165 13.27 -2.09 -13.10
C CYS A 165 12.11 -2.82 -12.41
N GLY A 166 11.09 -3.25 -13.16
CA GLY A 166 9.95 -3.98 -12.62
C GLY A 166 10.31 -5.34 -12.02
N ALA A 167 11.17 -6.13 -12.71
CA ALA A 167 11.66 -7.40 -12.21
C ALA A 167 12.54 -7.21 -10.98
N VAL A 168 13.48 -6.25 -11.05
CA VAL A 168 14.39 -5.90 -9.95
C VAL A 168 13.61 -5.52 -8.70
N SER A 169 12.63 -4.62 -8.82
CA SER A 169 11.85 -4.14 -7.68
C SER A 169 10.91 -5.20 -7.10
N LYS A 170 10.21 -5.96 -7.97
CA LYS A 170 9.32 -7.03 -7.51
C LYS A 170 10.11 -8.15 -6.84
N GLY A 171 11.23 -8.57 -7.44
CA GLY A 171 12.07 -9.61 -6.87
C GLY A 171 12.71 -9.19 -5.55
N ALA A 172 13.30 -7.98 -5.45
CA ALA A 172 13.86 -7.48 -4.21
C ALA A 172 12.79 -7.39 -3.10
N ALA A 173 11.59 -6.89 -3.41
CA ALA A 173 10.47 -6.87 -2.47
C ALA A 173 10.06 -8.30 -2.04
N GLY A 174 10.06 -9.27 -2.95
CA GLY A 174 9.77 -10.67 -2.64
C GLY A 174 10.81 -11.29 -1.69
N PHE A 175 12.11 -11.07 -1.94
CA PHE A 175 13.18 -11.51 -1.03
C PHE A 175 13.06 -10.87 0.36
N LEU A 176 12.70 -9.58 0.43
CA LEU A 176 12.44 -8.91 1.70
C LEU A 176 11.26 -9.56 2.44
N ARG A 177 10.14 -9.80 1.74
CA ARG A 177 8.98 -10.49 2.32
C ARG A 177 9.34 -11.90 2.78
N ALA A 178 10.13 -12.65 2.04
CA ALA A 178 10.60 -13.98 2.48
C ALA A 178 11.33 -13.93 3.83
N LYS A 179 11.95 -12.80 4.17
CA LYS A 179 12.60 -12.55 5.47
C LYS A 179 11.68 -11.82 6.48
N GLY A 180 10.37 -11.78 6.26
CA GLY A 180 9.42 -11.11 7.15
C GLY A 180 9.53 -9.59 7.15
N VAL A 181 10.08 -8.99 6.10
CA VAL A 181 10.24 -7.53 6.01
C VAL A 181 9.13 -6.94 5.14
N PRO A 182 8.34 -6.00 5.64
CA PRO A 182 7.36 -5.29 4.83
C PRO A 182 8.02 -4.60 3.64
N ALA A 183 7.61 -4.99 2.43
CA ALA A 183 8.13 -4.41 1.20
C ALA A 183 7.10 -4.49 0.07
N TYR A 184 7.05 -3.45 -0.77
CA TYR A 184 6.08 -3.39 -1.86
C TYR A 184 6.64 -2.61 -3.06
N PRO A 185 6.41 -3.09 -4.31
CA PRO A 185 6.76 -2.35 -5.52
C PRO A 185 5.94 -1.07 -5.64
N ILE A 186 6.58 0.02 -6.05
CA ILE A 186 5.94 1.32 -6.29
C ILE A 186 6.35 1.89 -7.64
N GLY A 187 5.51 2.77 -8.20
CA GLY A 187 5.82 3.51 -9.42
C GLY A 187 6.59 4.79 -9.11
N GLN A 188 7.53 5.09 -9.99
CA GLN A 188 8.16 6.38 -10.18
C GLN A 188 7.99 6.79 -11.64
N PRO A 189 8.14 8.06 -12.05
CA PRO A 189 8.02 8.45 -13.45
C PRO A 189 8.95 7.62 -14.35
N GLY A 190 8.36 6.84 -15.26
CA GLY A 190 9.09 5.96 -16.17
C GLY A 190 9.86 4.81 -15.51
N HIS A 191 9.60 4.50 -14.24
CA HIS A 191 10.39 3.55 -13.46
C HIS A 191 9.54 2.79 -12.44
N CYS A 192 10.01 1.59 -12.06
CA CYS A 192 9.47 0.82 -10.94
C CYS A 192 10.54 0.74 -9.85
N ALA A 193 10.20 1.26 -8.66
CA ALA A 193 10.97 1.16 -7.43
C ALA A 193 10.24 0.24 -6.43
N PHE A 194 10.70 0.14 -5.21
CA PHE A 194 9.97 -0.49 -4.11
C PHE A 194 10.21 0.25 -2.80
N ILE A 195 9.24 0.19 -1.90
CA ILE A 195 9.40 0.61 -0.51
C ILE A 195 9.66 -0.60 0.37
N TRP A 196 10.37 -0.41 1.46
CA TRP A 196 10.61 -1.43 2.46
C TRP A 196 10.86 -0.82 3.84
N LYS A 197 10.51 -1.56 4.89
CA LYS A 197 10.73 -1.14 6.26
C LYS A 197 12.15 -1.50 6.70
N HIS A 198 12.96 -0.48 6.97
CA HIS A 198 14.30 -0.65 7.53
C HIS A 198 14.23 -1.05 9.01
N PRO A 199 15.22 -1.82 9.57
CA PRO A 199 15.23 -2.23 10.98
C PRO A 199 15.10 -1.09 12.00
N LYS A 200 15.53 0.12 11.62
CA LYS A 200 15.36 1.32 12.45
C LYS A 200 13.95 1.93 12.41
N GLY A 201 12.98 1.21 11.83
CA GLY A 201 11.58 1.62 11.76
C GLY A 201 11.22 2.57 10.60
N GLN A 202 12.20 3.07 9.86
CA GLN A 202 11.97 3.96 8.72
C GLN A 202 11.57 3.17 7.48
N TRP A 203 10.71 3.79 6.65
CA TRP A 203 10.44 3.28 5.32
C TRP A 203 11.41 3.89 4.32
N LEU A 204 12.08 3.06 3.54
CA LEU A 204 13.06 3.47 2.55
C LEU A 204 12.61 3.07 1.15
N ILE A 205 13.14 3.77 0.15
CA ILE A 205 12.92 3.45 -1.27
C ILE A 205 14.14 2.71 -1.78
N GLY A 206 13.92 1.48 -2.27
CA GLY A 206 14.93 0.69 -2.96
C GLY A 206 14.77 0.76 -4.47
N ASN A 207 15.84 0.49 -5.23
CA ASN A 207 15.88 0.64 -6.70
C ASN A 207 15.36 2.01 -7.15
N ASN A 208 15.74 3.06 -6.41
CA ASN A 208 15.27 4.42 -6.61
C ASN A 208 15.99 5.07 -7.80
N ILE A 209 15.27 5.87 -8.59
CA ILE A 209 15.92 6.80 -9.52
C ILE A 209 16.48 7.97 -8.70
N GLY A 210 17.76 8.30 -8.91
CA GLY A 210 18.43 9.35 -8.16
C GLY A 210 17.65 10.68 -8.14
N GLY A 211 17.59 11.31 -6.98
CA GLY A 211 16.86 12.56 -6.77
C GLY A 211 15.37 12.44 -6.52
N TRP A 212 14.75 11.28 -6.75
CA TRP A 212 13.35 11.06 -6.44
C TRP A 212 13.20 10.52 -5.02
N ASN A 213 12.40 11.21 -4.25
CA ASN A 213 11.90 10.74 -2.96
C ASN A 213 10.41 11.10 -2.85
N TRP A 214 9.75 10.69 -1.79
CA TRP A 214 8.35 11.00 -1.57
C TRP A 214 8.09 12.52 -1.58
N ALA A 215 8.95 13.29 -0.94
CA ALA A 215 8.81 14.74 -0.84
C ALA A 215 8.84 15.43 -2.21
N ASN A 216 9.53 14.87 -3.19
CA ASN A 216 9.59 15.41 -4.54
C ASN A 216 8.36 15.00 -5.38
N GLY A 217 7.45 14.22 -4.82
CA GLY A 217 6.14 13.93 -5.38
C GLY A 217 6.13 13.22 -6.72
N GLY A 218 7.20 12.49 -7.03
CA GLY A 218 7.30 11.72 -8.25
C GLY A 218 6.88 10.26 -8.12
N ASN A 219 6.59 9.82 -6.90
CA ASN A 219 6.21 8.44 -6.67
C ASN A 219 4.70 8.28 -6.90
N LYS A 220 4.35 7.41 -7.81
CA LYS A 220 2.97 6.97 -7.99
C LYS A 220 2.82 5.61 -7.30
N LEU A 221 1.75 5.42 -6.59
CA LEU A 221 1.30 4.06 -6.28
C LEU A 221 1.02 3.39 -7.62
N PRO A 222 1.65 2.25 -7.92
CA PRO A 222 1.59 1.67 -9.27
C PRO A 222 0.19 1.20 -9.65
N TRP A 223 -0.67 1.05 -8.68
CA TRP A 223 -2.05 0.59 -8.81
C TRP A 223 -2.87 1.21 -7.69
N LYS A 224 -4.17 1.04 -7.74
CA LYS A 224 -5.06 1.29 -6.59
C LYS A 224 -4.53 0.46 -5.42
N GLY A 225 -3.64 1.05 -4.65
CA GLY A 225 -2.91 0.36 -3.57
C GLY A 225 -3.87 -0.01 -2.44
N PRO A 226 -3.62 -1.10 -1.74
CA PRO A 226 -4.37 -1.41 -0.53
C PRO A 226 -4.16 -0.32 0.52
N VAL A 227 -5.19 -0.09 1.34
CA VAL A 227 -5.19 0.92 2.42
C VAL A 227 -3.98 0.79 3.34
N GLN A 228 -3.46 -0.43 3.53
CA GLN A 228 -2.27 -0.69 4.32
C GLN A 228 -1.01 0.00 3.77
N ILE A 229 -0.86 0.06 2.44
CA ILE A 229 0.25 0.78 1.81
C ILE A 229 0.10 2.28 2.02
N ILE A 230 -1.11 2.79 1.94
CA ILE A 230 -1.42 4.18 2.22
C ILE A 230 -1.07 4.51 3.67
N SER A 231 -1.40 3.62 4.62
CA SER A 231 -1.02 3.77 6.04
C SER A 231 0.50 3.76 6.24
N ALA A 232 1.23 2.92 5.49
CA ALA A 232 2.69 2.92 5.48
C ALA A 232 3.26 4.24 4.95
N LEU A 233 2.68 4.76 3.88
CA LEU A 233 3.04 6.08 3.34
C LEU A 233 2.77 7.19 4.36
N CYS A 234 1.63 7.14 5.04
CA CYS A 234 1.30 8.10 6.09
C CYS A 234 2.36 8.09 7.21
N ALA A 235 2.79 6.91 7.65
CA ALA A 235 3.84 6.77 8.67
C ALA A 235 5.21 7.29 8.16
N PHE A 236 5.52 7.05 6.89
CA PHE A 236 6.76 7.53 6.28
C PHE A 236 6.83 9.06 6.24
N TRP A 237 5.70 9.72 5.86
CA TRP A 237 5.68 11.15 5.62
C TRP A 237 5.65 12.00 6.89
N GLN A 238 5.01 11.53 7.95
CA GLN A 238 4.66 12.36 9.11
C GLN A 238 5.16 11.80 10.46
N GLY A 239 6.03 10.81 10.46
CA GLY A 239 6.74 10.33 11.65
C GLY A 239 6.04 10.56 13.01
N PRO A 240 6.50 11.53 13.83
CA PRO A 240 5.95 11.78 15.15
C PRO A 240 4.47 12.23 15.18
N GLN A 241 4.04 13.01 14.19
CA GLN A 241 2.65 13.47 14.09
C GLN A 241 1.69 12.34 13.73
N ALA A 242 2.18 11.25 13.14
CA ALA A 242 1.36 10.09 12.81
C ALA A 242 0.70 9.50 14.07
N ARG A 243 1.38 9.49 15.23
CA ARG A 243 0.82 8.99 16.50
C ARG A 243 -0.32 9.88 17.00
N GLU A 244 -0.13 11.20 17.01
CA GLU A 244 -1.15 12.15 17.45
C GLU A 244 -2.38 12.06 16.56
N SER A 245 -2.19 12.06 15.27
CA SER A 245 -3.26 11.88 14.28
C SER A 245 -4.01 10.57 14.45
N SER A 246 -3.29 9.46 14.66
CA SER A 246 -3.90 8.15 14.89
C SER A 246 -4.71 8.13 16.18
N LEU A 247 -4.21 8.73 17.27
CA LEU A 247 -4.93 8.82 18.54
C LEU A 247 -6.26 9.58 18.37
N MET A 248 -6.27 10.72 17.68
CA MET A 248 -7.48 11.48 17.42
C MET A 248 -8.46 10.69 16.55
N TYR A 249 -7.98 10.00 15.54
CA TYR A 249 -8.78 9.10 14.72
C TYR A 249 -9.44 8.01 15.56
N ASP A 250 -8.69 7.35 16.46
CA ASP A 250 -9.22 6.32 17.34
C ASP A 250 -10.25 6.88 18.32
N LEU A 251 -9.96 8.01 18.97
CA LEU A 251 -10.89 8.67 19.89
C LEU A 251 -12.22 9.00 19.20
N SER A 252 -12.20 9.24 17.89
CA SER A 252 -13.43 9.50 17.13
C SER A 252 -14.42 8.32 17.14
N PHE A 253 -13.98 7.08 17.38
CA PHE A 253 -14.88 5.92 17.50
C PHE A 253 -15.56 5.81 18.86
N TYR A 254 -15.01 6.42 19.89
CA TYR A 254 -15.55 6.37 21.25
C TYR A 254 -16.50 7.53 21.55
N SER A 255 -16.46 8.60 20.76
CA SER A 255 -17.38 9.71 20.92
C SER A 255 -18.76 9.38 20.36
N ARG A 256 -19.80 9.65 21.18
CA ARG A 256 -21.21 9.55 20.75
C ARG A 256 -21.75 10.88 20.22
N ASN A 257 -21.04 11.98 20.41
CA ASN A 257 -21.43 13.30 19.92
C ASN A 257 -20.88 13.50 18.48
N PRO A 258 -21.75 13.67 17.47
CA PRO A 258 -21.32 13.84 16.08
C PRO A 258 -20.38 15.04 15.87
N GLN A 259 -20.58 16.13 16.62
CA GLN A 259 -19.72 17.31 16.52
C GLN A 259 -18.30 17.03 17.04
N HIS A 260 -18.19 16.25 18.14
CA HIS A 260 -16.89 15.83 18.66
C HIS A 260 -16.20 14.85 17.71
N VAL A 261 -16.94 13.94 17.07
CA VAL A 261 -16.39 13.02 16.05
C VAL A 261 -15.81 13.82 14.89
N GLU A 262 -16.55 14.81 14.40
CA GLU A 262 -16.10 15.66 13.30
C GLU A 262 -14.83 16.43 13.67
N LEU A 263 -14.81 17.07 14.85
CA LEU A 263 -13.64 17.81 15.35
C LEU A 263 -12.41 16.91 15.47
N LEU A 264 -12.55 15.74 16.08
CA LEU A 264 -11.45 14.77 16.23
C LEU A 264 -10.88 14.35 14.88
N LEU A 265 -11.74 14.11 13.88
CA LEU A 265 -11.31 13.73 12.54
C LEU A 265 -10.64 14.90 11.80
N GLN A 266 -11.14 16.12 11.95
CA GLN A 266 -10.48 17.32 11.40
C GLN A 266 -9.08 17.49 11.98
N GLU A 267 -8.95 17.38 13.31
CA GLU A 267 -7.66 17.50 13.99
C GLU A 267 -6.72 16.35 13.62
N ALA A 268 -7.24 15.13 13.44
CA ALA A 268 -6.45 14.03 12.94
C ALA A 268 -5.88 14.32 11.53
N CYS A 269 -6.71 14.83 10.63
CA CYS A 269 -6.28 15.21 9.27
C CYS A 269 -5.32 16.42 9.29
N ARG A 270 -5.47 17.35 10.24
CA ARG A 270 -4.57 18.49 10.41
C ARG A 270 -3.22 18.07 10.95
N ALA A 271 -3.18 17.18 11.96
CA ALA A 271 -1.96 16.69 12.58
C ALA A 271 -1.13 15.86 11.58
N ASN A 272 -1.79 15.04 10.80
CA ASN A 272 -1.15 14.28 9.71
C ASN A 272 -2.01 14.32 8.44
N PRO A 273 -1.74 15.23 7.49
CA PRO A 273 -2.48 15.30 6.23
C PRO A 273 -2.50 14.01 5.41
N TYR A 274 -1.54 13.10 5.67
CA TYR A 274 -1.47 11.81 5.01
C TYR A 274 -2.20 10.68 5.76
N ASN A 275 -2.91 10.98 6.84
CA ASN A 275 -3.76 10.01 7.53
C ASN A 275 -5.02 9.73 6.70
N TYR A 276 -4.89 8.87 5.71
CA TYR A 276 -5.99 8.49 4.83
C TYR A 276 -7.20 7.91 5.59
N PRO A 277 -7.06 7.00 6.57
CA PRO A 277 -8.21 6.52 7.34
C PRO A 277 -9.04 7.63 8.00
N ALA A 278 -8.38 8.65 8.55
CA ALA A 278 -9.06 9.80 9.11
C ALA A 278 -9.81 10.60 8.04
N TRP A 279 -9.17 10.87 6.91
CA TRP A 279 -9.80 11.51 5.75
C TRP A 279 -10.99 10.73 5.23
N ALA A 280 -10.84 9.42 5.00
CA ALA A 280 -11.92 8.58 4.48
C ALA A 280 -13.15 8.61 5.38
N ARG A 281 -12.96 8.54 6.71
CA ARG A 281 -14.05 8.61 7.67
C ARG A 281 -14.66 10.01 7.73
N TYR A 282 -13.85 11.06 7.79
CA TYR A 282 -14.31 12.45 7.80
C TYR A 282 -15.15 12.76 6.56
N LEU A 283 -14.61 12.46 5.38
CA LEU A 283 -15.28 12.70 4.11
C LEU A 283 -16.53 11.84 3.94
N GLY A 284 -16.51 10.58 4.41
CA GLY A 284 -17.70 9.71 4.41
C GLY A 284 -18.85 10.29 5.24
N ILE A 285 -18.55 10.88 6.41
CA ILE A 285 -19.54 11.58 7.24
C ILE A 285 -20.07 12.82 6.52
N LYS A 286 -19.17 13.64 5.96
CA LYS A 286 -19.54 14.88 5.25
C LYS A 286 -20.30 14.64 3.95
N ALA A 287 -20.02 13.53 3.27
CA ALA A 287 -20.72 13.17 2.03
C ALA A 287 -22.14 12.64 2.27
N GLY A 288 -22.48 12.25 3.50
CA GLY A 288 -23.80 11.72 3.81
C GLY A 288 -24.91 12.71 3.49
N GLY A 289 -25.66 12.41 2.41
CA GLY A 289 -26.76 13.28 1.92
C GLY A 289 -26.33 14.54 1.18
N ALA A 290 -25.03 14.79 0.96
CA ALA A 290 -24.54 15.95 0.23
C ALA A 290 -24.75 15.79 -1.31
N ALA A 291 -25.09 16.90 -1.99
CA ALA A 291 -25.08 16.94 -3.45
C ALA A 291 -23.66 16.80 -4.01
N ASP A 292 -23.52 16.27 -5.23
CA ASP A 292 -22.21 15.99 -5.84
C ASP A 292 -21.31 17.22 -5.97
N LYS A 293 -21.89 18.39 -6.24
CA LYS A 293 -21.14 19.66 -6.20
C LYS A 293 -20.47 19.91 -4.84
N LYS A 294 -21.14 19.60 -3.73
CA LYS A 294 -20.57 19.75 -2.39
C LYS A 294 -19.53 18.68 -2.08
N LYS A 295 -19.74 17.46 -2.56
CA LYS A 295 -18.74 16.38 -2.48
C LYS A 295 -17.47 16.73 -3.24
N LEU A 296 -17.58 17.42 -4.38
CA LEU A 296 -16.44 17.90 -5.13
C LEU A 296 -15.61 18.91 -4.34
N GLU A 297 -16.23 19.82 -3.59
CA GLU A 297 -15.50 20.73 -2.68
C GLU A 297 -14.68 19.95 -1.64
N TYR A 298 -15.24 18.87 -1.10
CA TYR A 298 -14.52 17.99 -0.17
C TYR A 298 -13.36 17.24 -0.86
N LEU A 299 -13.57 16.81 -2.10
CA LEU A 299 -12.50 16.19 -2.89
C LEU A 299 -11.35 17.17 -3.15
N ILE A 300 -11.67 18.42 -3.49
CA ILE A 300 -10.68 19.51 -3.65
C ILE A 300 -9.88 19.73 -2.34
N GLN A 301 -10.57 19.72 -1.20
CA GLN A 301 -9.90 19.83 0.10
C GLN A 301 -8.93 18.65 0.31
N PHE A 302 -9.36 17.43 0.02
CA PHE A 302 -8.52 16.24 0.13
C PHE A 302 -7.34 16.29 -0.84
N SER A 303 -7.56 16.67 -2.10
CA SER A 303 -6.49 16.75 -3.12
C SER A 303 -5.41 17.77 -2.78
N LYS A 304 -5.76 18.87 -2.08
CA LYS A 304 -4.79 19.83 -1.56
C LYS A 304 -3.91 19.25 -0.46
N ALA A 305 -4.46 18.34 0.36
CA ALA A 305 -3.71 17.64 1.40
C ALA A 305 -2.84 16.50 0.84
N MET A 306 -3.29 15.91 -0.26
CA MET A 306 -2.64 14.76 -0.93
C MET A 306 -2.29 15.09 -2.40
N PRO A 307 -1.54 16.16 -2.68
CA PRO A 307 -1.23 16.56 -4.05
C PRO A 307 -0.44 15.45 -4.75
N ARG A 308 -0.80 15.16 -6.00
CA ARG A 308 -0.14 14.15 -6.85
C ARG A 308 -0.43 12.68 -6.53
N GLU A 309 -1.28 12.40 -5.54
CA GLU A 309 -1.73 11.05 -5.24
C GLU A 309 -3.00 10.71 -6.06
N HIS A 310 -2.91 10.79 -7.38
CA HIS A 310 -4.06 10.68 -8.30
C HIS A 310 -4.89 9.42 -8.07
N ASN A 311 -4.25 8.25 -7.92
CA ASN A 311 -4.97 7.00 -7.66
C ASN A 311 -5.76 7.02 -6.34
N LEU A 312 -5.26 7.75 -5.34
CA LEU A 312 -5.94 7.89 -4.07
C LEU A 312 -7.11 8.88 -4.17
N ILE A 313 -6.92 9.96 -4.92
CA ILE A 313 -7.96 10.95 -5.21
C ILE A 313 -9.10 10.28 -5.98
N ASP A 314 -8.79 9.48 -7.01
CA ASP A 314 -9.77 8.68 -7.78
C ASP A 314 -10.54 7.72 -6.86
N TYR A 315 -9.81 7.02 -5.98
CA TYR A 315 -10.43 6.10 -5.02
C TYR A 315 -11.39 6.83 -4.07
N VAL A 316 -10.98 7.98 -3.54
CA VAL A 316 -11.81 8.81 -2.63
C VAL A 316 -13.04 9.32 -3.37
N ALA A 317 -12.88 9.81 -4.59
CA ALA A 317 -14.00 10.28 -5.40
C ALA A 317 -15.06 9.20 -5.63
N GLY A 318 -14.63 8.00 -6.08
CA GLY A 318 -15.54 6.92 -6.45
C GLY A 318 -16.07 6.10 -5.27
N HIS A 319 -15.24 5.82 -4.26
CA HIS A 319 -15.60 4.87 -3.20
C HIS A 319 -16.02 5.53 -1.88
N VAL A 320 -15.42 6.67 -1.53
CA VAL A 320 -15.73 7.38 -0.28
C VAL A 320 -16.85 8.38 -0.51
N LEU A 321 -16.64 9.30 -1.45
CA LEU A 321 -17.60 10.37 -1.74
C LEU A 321 -18.72 9.92 -2.68
N LYS A 322 -18.47 8.89 -3.50
CA LYS A 322 -19.42 8.37 -4.50
C LYS A 322 -19.96 9.49 -5.40
N ILE A 323 -19.04 10.30 -5.92
CA ILE A 323 -19.38 11.37 -6.87
C ILE A 323 -19.80 10.72 -8.18
N ASN A 324 -20.96 11.15 -8.74
CA ASN A 324 -21.32 10.79 -10.09
C ASN A 324 -20.63 11.78 -11.06
N PRO A 325 -19.71 11.30 -11.94
CA PRO A 325 -19.00 12.16 -12.89
C PRO A 325 -19.93 12.95 -13.83
N GLU A 326 -21.16 12.45 -14.08
CA GLU A 326 -22.14 13.12 -14.92
C GLU A 326 -22.73 14.38 -14.27
N ASN A 327 -22.67 14.47 -12.92
CA ASN A 327 -23.25 15.58 -12.16
C ASN A 327 -22.25 16.70 -11.86
N VAL A 328 -21.00 16.58 -12.28
CA VAL A 328 -19.92 17.53 -11.99
C VAL A 328 -19.19 17.91 -13.26
N ASN A 329 -18.56 19.08 -13.24
CA ASN A 329 -17.78 19.53 -14.39
C ASN A 329 -16.51 18.65 -14.53
N PRO A 330 -16.27 17.99 -15.67
CA PRO A 330 -15.08 17.17 -15.90
C PRO A 330 -13.76 17.90 -15.65
N TYR A 331 -13.70 19.20 -15.89
CA TYR A 331 -12.49 20.01 -15.65
C TYR A 331 -12.22 20.22 -14.16
N GLU A 332 -13.26 20.32 -13.33
CA GLU A 332 -13.12 20.41 -11.88
C GLU A 332 -12.63 19.08 -11.30
N LEU A 333 -13.12 17.97 -11.81
CA LEU A 333 -12.62 16.63 -11.45
C LEU A 333 -11.15 16.47 -11.86
N TYR A 334 -10.80 16.87 -13.06
CA TYR A 334 -9.42 16.83 -13.52
C TYR A 334 -8.49 17.70 -12.69
N ALA A 335 -8.91 18.91 -12.32
CA ALA A 335 -8.13 19.79 -11.45
C ALA A 335 -7.86 19.17 -10.07
N CYS A 336 -8.70 18.21 -9.63
CA CYS A 336 -8.46 17.41 -8.43
C CYS A 336 -7.56 16.20 -8.68
N GLY A 337 -7.15 15.94 -9.93
CA GLY A 337 -6.37 14.76 -10.31
C GLY A 337 -7.20 13.50 -10.53
N VAL A 338 -8.52 13.65 -10.72
CA VAL A 338 -9.45 12.55 -11.04
C VAL A 338 -9.64 12.50 -12.55
N SER A 339 -9.26 11.39 -13.17
CA SER A 339 -9.59 11.14 -14.58
C SER A 339 -10.96 10.46 -14.69
N PRO A 340 -11.87 10.95 -15.54
CA PRO A 340 -13.13 10.26 -15.81
C PRO A 340 -12.92 8.90 -16.51
N ASP A 341 -11.79 8.72 -17.18
CA ASP A 341 -11.38 7.48 -17.84
C ASP A 341 -10.05 6.99 -17.28
N SER A 342 -10.00 5.71 -16.93
CA SER A 342 -8.83 5.09 -16.29
C SER A 342 -7.74 4.63 -17.26
N THR A 343 -7.83 4.93 -18.55
CA THR A 343 -6.81 4.55 -19.54
C THR A 343 -5.79 5.66 -19.77
N PRO A 344 -4.49 5.36 -19.94
CA PRO A 344 -3.46 6.34 -20.19
C PRO A 344 -3.72 7.18 -21.46
N GLU A 345 -4.31 6.57 -22.49
CA GLU A 345 -4.65 7.23 -23.76
C GLU A 345 -5.78 8.23 -23.58
N ALA A 346 -6.80 7.89 -22.80
CA ALA A 346 -7.91 8.79 -22.49
C ALA A 346 -7.44 9.95 -21.59
N GLU A 347 -6.55 9.69 -20.62
CA GLU A 347 -5.93 10.71 -19.79
C GLU A 347 -5.09 11.69 -20.64
N GLU A 348 -4.29 11.21 -21.57
CA GLU A 348 -3.51 12.07 -22.47
C GLU A 348 -4.42 12.90 -23.40
N LEU A 349 -5.46 12.31 -23.94
CA LEU A 349 -6.43 13.03 -24.80
C LEU A 349 -7.15 14.12 -24.02
N PHE A 350 -7.57 13.83 -22.78
CA PHE A 350 -8.23 14.76 -21.88
C PHE A 350 -7.31 15.92 -21.50
N ILE A 351 -6.04 15.65 -21.15
CA ILE A 351 -5.02 16.67 -20.89
C ILE A 351 -4.87 17.61 -22.07
N ARG A 352 -4.76 17.07 -23.28
CA ARG A 352 -4.63 17.87 -24.51
C ARG A 352 -5.86 18.75 -24.77
N GLN A 353 -7.06 18.24 -24.51
CA GLN A 353 -8.31 19.00 -24.67
C GLN A 353 -8.45 20.07 -23.60
N PHE A 354 -8.11 19.76 -22.35
CA PHE A 354 -8.09 20.71 -21.25
C PHE A 354 -7.16 21.90 -21.52
N TRP A 355 -5.91 21.62 -21.92
CA TRP A 355 -4.95 22.67 -22.23
C TRP A 355 -5.38 23.53 -23.41
N LYS A 356 -5.93 22.92 -24.47
CA LYS A 356 -6.47 23.67 -25.60
C LYS A 356 -7.58 24.64 -25.17
N LYS A 357 -8.47 24.18 -24.29
CA LYS A 357 -9.58 25.02 -23.81
C LYS A 357 -9.08 26.09 -22.84
N LEU A 358 -8.20 25.75 -21.92
CA LEU A 358 -7.59 26.71 -20.97
C LEU A 358 -6.85 27.84 -21.70
N ILE A 359 -6.10 27.51 -22.75
CA ILE A 359 -5.41 28.48 -23.59
C ILE A 359 -6.42 29.35 -24.37
N ALA A 360 -7.53 28.77 -24.81
CA ALA A 360 -8.59 29.51 -25.53
C ALA A 360 -9.38 30.45 -24.59
N ASP A 361 -9.65 30.01 -23.37
CA ASP A 361 -10.44 30.74 -22.37
C ASP A 361 -9.60 31.75 -21.57
N CYS A 362 -8.26 31.56 -21.50
CA CYS A 362 -7.32 32.43 -20.79
C CYS A 362 -6.07 32.71 -21.64
N PRO A 363 -6.14 33.59 -22.64
CA PRO A 363 -5.03 33.85 -23.57
C PRO A 363 -3.79 34.47 -22.92
N GLU A 364 -3.90 34.99 -21.70
CA GLU A 364 -2.78 35.53 -20.88
C GLU A 364 -1.94 34.44 -20.18
N VAL A 365 -2.39 33.21 -20.12
CA VAL A 365 -1.60 32.08 -19.62
C VAL A 365 -0.59 31.68 -20.68
N LYS A 366 0.52 32.44 -20.78
CA LYS A 366 1.70 31.98 -21.52
C LYS A 366 2.31 30.81 -20.78
N LEU A 367 2.00 29.62 -21.24
CA LEU A 367 2.66 28.39 -20.81
C LEU A 367 4.17 28.53 -21.08
N HIS A 368 4.97 28.58 -20.03
CA HIS A 368 6.33 28.12 -20.13
C HIS A 368 6.25 26.60 -20.33
N ALA A 369 6.23 26.21 -21.60
CA ALA A 369 6.37 24.81 -21.98
C ALA A 369 7.75 24.33 -21.46
N VAL A 370 7.71 23.32 -20.62
CA VAL A 370 8.86 22.47 -20.30
C VAL A 370 8.70 21.18 -21.07
#